data_66b574238aeab9e0249c1db20b5600d9
#
_entry.id   66b574238aeab9e0249c1db20b5600d9
#
_cell.length_a   1.000
_cell.length_b   1.000
_cell.length_c   1.000
_cell.angle_alpha   90.00
_cell.angle_beta   90.00
_cell.angle_gamma   90.00
#
_symmetry.space_group_name_H-M   'P 1'
#
loop_
_entity.id
_entity.type
_entity.pdbx_description
1 polymer ?
#
loop_
_entity_poly.entity_id
_entity_poly.type
_entity_poly.pdbx_seq_one_letter_code
_entity_poly.pdbx_strand_id
1 'polypeptide(L)'
;MLQPTDTTPRQPVLTCGPMPHTLWDISPPIHSGSPVFPGDTPYSQQWVASIGPTCPVNVSALTLSPHVGAHADAPLHYDPAGQAVGELDLTPFIGPCRVIHALGCGPLVRPEHLAHALPPAPDRTRHSHGWHPLPPRVLVRVYARMPQTAFDTALPALAPETVELLAELGVLLVGTDSASIDPADSQPLPSHQTIRRHGLRVLENLLLDNVPEGDCELIALPLKLMSADASPV
;
A
#
# COMPACT_ATOMS: atom_id res chain seq x y z
N MET A 1 30.48 39.30 -45.69
CA MET A 1 29.29 38.50 -45.29
C MET A 1 29.47 38.19 -43.79
N LEU A 2 28.76 38.91 -42.94
CA LEU A 2 28.73 38.69 -41.52
C LEU A 2 27.62 37.65 -41.19
N GLN A 3 27.94 36.56 -40.51
CA GLN A 3 26.98 35.59 -40.06
C GLN A 3 26.17 36.17 -38.88
N PRO A 4 24.88 35.95 -38.77
CA PRO A 4 24.07 36.40 -37.65
C PRO A 4 24.42 35.58 -36.41
N THR A 5 24.76 36.28 -35.32
CA THR A 5 24.90 35.69 -33.98
C THR A 5 23.52 35.30 -33.42
N ASP A 6 23.30 34.01 -33.19
CA ASP A 6 22.14 33.49 -32.50
C ASP A 6 22.17 33.94 -31.04
N THR A 7 21.26 34.86 -30.66
CA THR A 7 21.08 35.40 -29.32
C THR A 7 19.83 34.82 -28.63
N THR A 8 19.45 33.58 -28.95
CA THR A 8 18.34 32.94 -28.24
C THR A 8 18.68 32.69 -26.79
N PRO A 9 17.98 33.26 -25.80
CA PRO A 9 18.25 33.00 -24.39
C PRO A 9 17.99 31.52 -24.10
N ARG A 10 19.04 30.79 -23.72
CA ARG A 10 18.90 29.42 -23.22
C ARG A 10 18.03 29.45 -21.97
N GLN A 11 16.90 28.77 -22.01
CA GLN A 11 16.12 28.53 -20.81
C GLN A 11 17.00 27.85 -19.75
N PRO A 12 16.88 28.24 -18.46
CA PRO A 12 17.63 27.58 -17.42
C PRO A 12 17.23 26.10 -17.39
N VAL A 13 18.21 25.23 -17.57
CA VAL A 13 18.06 23.80 -17.29
C VAL A 13 17.82 23.74 -15.78
N LEU A 14 16.59 23.37 -15.37
CA LEU A 14 16.29 23.03 -14.00
C LEU A 14 17.14 21.80 -13.65
N THR A 15 18.31 22.01 -13.09
CA THR A 15 19.06 20.97 -12.42
C THR A 15 18.27 20.63 -11.16
N CYS A 16 17.55 19.51 -11.21
CA CYS A 16 17.01 18.90 -10.02
C CYS A 16 18.21 18.51 -9.14
N GLY A 17 18.52 19.35 -8.16
CA GLY A 17 19.50 19.04 -7.13
C GLY A 17 19.04 17.77 -6.38
N PRO A 18 19.94 17.04 -5.70
CA PRO A 18 19.55 15.87 -4.93
C PRO A 18 18.49 16.30 -3.91
N MET A 19 17.29 15.76 -4.07
CA MET A 19 16.20 15.96 -3.11
C MET A 19 16.65 15.33 -1.80
N PRO A 20 16.65 16.05 -0.67
CA PRO A 20 17.04 15.50 0.63
C PRO A 20 15.97 14.60 1.23
N HIS A 21 15.27 13.82 0.38
CA HIS A 21 14.23 12.89 0.80
C HIS A 21 14.76 11.47 0.75
N THR A 22 14.61 10.73 1.85
CA THR A 22 14.83 9.29 1.88
C THR A 22 13.67 8.61 1.17
N LEU A 23 13.97 7.79 0.16
CA LEU A 23 12.99 6.93 -0.50
C LEU A 23 13.04 5.53 0.13
N TRP A 24 11.91 5.02 0.56
CA TRP A 24 11.74 3.63 0.98
C TRP A 24 10.95 2.88 -0.09
N ASP A 25 11.54 1.83 -0.64
CA ASP A 25 10.80 0.83 -1.41
C ASP A 25 10.11 -0.10 -0.41
N ILE A 26 8.78 -0.02 -0.37
CA ILE A 26 7.94 -0.79 0.55
C ILE A 26 7.25 -1.97 -0.14
N SER A 27 7.73 -2.37 -1.33
CA SER A 27 7.26 -3.54 -2.05
C SER A 27 8.23 -4.70 -1.86
N PRO A 28 7.82 -5.85 -1.29
CA PRO A 28 8.66 -7.02 -1.23
C PRO A 28 8.94 -7.54 -2.65
N PRO A 29 10.14 -8.11 -2.91
CA PRO A 29 10.45 -8.68 -4.21
C PRO A 29 9.51 -9.84 -4.54
N ILE A 30 9.00 -9.88 -5.78
CA ILE A 30 8.12 -10.95 -6.27
C ILE A 30 8.92 -11.92 -7.11
N HIS A 31 8.91 -13.21 -6.72
CA HIS A 31 9.58 -14.30 -7.40
C HIS A 31 8.86 -15.64 -7.13
N SER A 32 9.32 -16.73 -7.73
CA SER A 32 8.70 -18.06 -7.61
C SER A 32 8.63 -18.64 -6.19
N GLY A 33 9.36 -18.06 -5.24
CA GLY A 33 9.32 -18.41 -3.81
C GLY A 33 8.59 -17.40 -2.95
N SER A 34 7.96 -16.37 -3.53
CA SER A 34 7.15 -15.40 -2.75
C SER A 34 5.97 -16.10 -2.11
N PRO A 35 5.69 -15.83 -0.83
CA PRO A 35 4.51 -16.38 -0.18
C PRO A 35 3.25 -15.86 -0.83
N VAL A 36 2.25 -16.73 -0.91
CA VAL A 36 0.88 -16.41 -1.34
C VAL A 36 -0.10 -16.89 -0.29
N PHE A 37 -1.29 -16.33 -0.27
CA PHE A 37 -2.38 -16.85 0.56
C PHE A 37 -2.64 -18.32 0.19
N PRO A 38 -2.93 -19.21 1.17
CA PRO A 38 -3.18 -20.62 0.89
C PRO A 38 -4.31 -20.84 -0.12
N GLY A 39 -3.97 -21.44 -1.26
CA GLY A 39 -4.90 -21.67 -2.37
C GLY A 39 -4.78 -20.69 -3.53
N ASP A 40 -4.09 -19.57 -3.35
CA ASP A 40 -3.85 -18.59 -4.41
C ASP A 40 -2.81 -19.08 -5.44
N THR A 41 -2.84 -18.43 -6.60
CA THR A 41 -1.91 -18.71 -7.70
C THR A 41 -0.51 -18.17 -7.39
N PRO A 42 0.51 -19.03 -7.26
CA PRO A 42 1.89 -18.58 -7.07
C PRO A 42 2.41 -17.81 -8.29
N TYR A 43 3.41 -16.95 -8.06
CA TYR A 43 4.12 -16.30 -9.16
C TYR A 43 4.84 -17.31 -10.03
N SER A 44 4.66 -17.19 -11.33
CA SER A 44 5.48 -17.87 -12.33
C SER A 44 5.78 -16.95 -13.52
N GLN A 45 6.92 -17.20 -14.15
CA GLN A 45 7.38 -16.46 -15.32
C GLN A 45 7.86 -17.44 -16.39
N GLN A 46 7.56 -17.15 -17.63
CA GLN A 46 8.10 -17.86 -18.78
C GLN A 46 8.54 -16.86 -19.88
N TRP A 47 9.60 -17.21 -20.57
CA TRP A 47 10.05 -16.41 -21.70
C TRP A 47 9.22 -16.74 -22.95
N VAL A 48 8.53 -15.74 -23.49
CA VAL A 48 7.81 -15.82 -24.77
C VAL A 48 8.77 -15.56 -25.92
N ALA A 49 9.75 -14.67 -25.73
CA ALA A 49 10.84 -14.43 -26.67
C ALA A 49 12.13 -14.18 -25.87
N SER A 50 13.28 -14.57 -26.43
CA SER A 50 14.60 -14.34 -25.84
C SER A 50 15.56 -13.79 -26.88
N ILE A 51 16.45 -12.89 -26.44
CA ILE A 51 17.49 -12.30 -27.30
C ILE A 51 18.36 -13.40 -27.88
N GLY A 52 18.54 -13.35 -29.21
CA GLY A 52 19.33 -14.29 -29.96
C GLY A 52 19.55 -13.77 -31.42
N PRO A 53 20.13 -14.58 -32.30
CA PRO A 53 20.45 -14.14 -33.65
C PRO A 53 19.26 -13.64 -34.49
N THR A 54 18.05 -14.10 -34.15
CA THR A 54 16.81 -13.77 -34.88
C THR A 54 15.81 -12.98 -34.07
N CYS A 55 16.10 -12.69 -32.76
CA CYS A 55 15.22 -11.98 -31.90
C CYS A 55 15.98 -10.89 -31.09
N PRO A 56 15.64 -9.60 -31.26
CA PRO A 56 16.39 -8.51 -30.61
C PRO A 56 15.95 -8.20 -29.18
N VAL A 57 14.90 -8.87 -28.64
CA VAL A 57 14.29 -8.53 -27.34
C VAL A 57 14.02 -9.76 -26.50
N ASN A 58 13.96 -9.56 -25.18
CA ASN A 58 13.36 -10.50 -24.24
C ASN A 58 11.92 -10.08 -23.93
N VAL A 59 10.98 -11.03 -24.01
CA VAL A 59 9.58 -10.84 -23.61
C VAL A 59 9.18 -11.96 -22.67
N SER A 60 8.67 -11.63 -21.50
CA SER A 60 8.16 -12.60 -20.55
C SER A 60 6.64 -12.53 -20.43
N ALA A 61 6.03 -13.66 -20.07
CA ALA A 61 4.66 -13.73 -19.58
C ALA A 61 4.71 -14.05 -18.08
N LEU A 62 3.83 -13.39 -17.32
CA LEU A 62 3.71 -13.58 -15.87
C LEU A 62 2.34 -14.18 -15.55
N THR A 63 2.32 -15.11 -14.60
CA THR A 63 1.11 -15.62 -13.97
C THR A 63 1.26 -15.47 -12.47
N LEU A 64 0.30 -14.84 -11.81
CA LEU A 64 0.32 -14.58 -10.37
C LEU A 64 -1.09 -14.24 -9.87
N SER A 65 -1.36 -14.48 -8.57
CA SER A 65 -2.47 -13.83 -7.89
C SER A 65 -2.23 -12.33 -7.81
N PRO A 66 -3.23 -11.46 -8.02
CA PRO A 66 -3.08 -10.02 -7.83
C PRO A 66 -2.77 -9.63 -6.37
N HIS A 67 -2.91 -10.56 -5.42
CA HIS A 67 -2.58 -10.41 -4.00
C HIS A 67 -1.14 -10.80 -3.63
N VAL A 68 -0.29 -11.15 -4.60
CA VAL A 68 1.12 -11.46 -4.32
C VAL A 68 1.94 -10.19 -4.15
N GLY A 69 2.77 -10.13 -3.10
CA GLY A 69 3.57 -8.94 -2.77
C GLY A 69 2.71 -7.78 -2.26
N ALA A 70 3.27 -6.57 -2.25
CA ALA A 70 2.50 -5.38 -1.90
C ALA A 70 1.38 -5.14 -2.92
N HIS A 71 0.16 -5.03 -2.44
CA HIS A 71 -1.01 -4.91 -3.30
C HIS A 71 -2.11 -4.03 -2.70
N ALA A 72 -3.01 -3.57 -3.57
CA ALA A 72 -4.25 -2.90 -3.20
C ALA A 72 -5.43 -3.81 -3.50
N ASP A 73 -6.30 -4.01 -2.52
CA ASP A 73 -7.58 -4.67 -2.75
C ASP A 73 -8.61 -3.69 -3.32
N ALA A 74 -9.40 -4.20 -4.24
CA ALA A 74 -10.61 -3.53 -4.69
C ALA A 74 -11.84 -4.00 -3.90
N PRO A 75 -12.91 -3.20 -3.84
CA PRO A 75 -14.18 -3.64 -3.27
C PRO A 75 -14.70 -4.97 -3.84
N LEU A 76 -14.38 -5.29 -5.09
CA LEU A 76 -14.74 -6.54 -5.74
C LEU A 76 -14.19 -7.78 -5.00
N HIS A 77 -13.08 -7.64 -4.27
CA HIS A 77 -12.50 -8.73 -3.49
C HIS A 77 -13.43 -9.26 -2.38
N TYR A 78 -14.15 -8.36 -1.72
CA TYR A 78 -15.01 -8.68 -0.56
C TYR A 78 -16.48 -8.27 -0.73
N ASP A 79 -16.87 -7.82 -1.94
CA ASP A 79 -18.24 -7.49 -2.32
C ASP A 79 -18.48 -7.88 -3.79
N PRO A 80 -19.39 -8.84 -4.07
CA PRO A 80 -19.66 -9.26 -5.45
C PRO A 80 -20.25 -8.15 -6.34
N ALA A 81 -20.73 -7.06 -5.77
CA ALA A 81 -21.18 -5.86 -6.48
C ALA A 81 -20.14 -4.71 -6.40
N GLY A 82 -18.95 -4.99 -5.86
CA GLY A 82 -17.88 -4.00 -5.70
C GLY A 82 -17.22 -3.62 -7.03
N GLN A 83 -16.59 -2.45 -7.02
CA GLN A 83 -15.80 -1.97 -8.16
C GLN A 83 -14.53 -2.82 -8.32
N ALA A 84 -14.13 -3.07 -9.57
CA ALA A 84 -12.82 -3.63 -9.89
C ALA A 84 -11.71 -2.60 -9.65
N VAL A 85 -10.47 -3.09 -9.47
CA VAL A 85 -9.33 -2.22 -9.12
C VAL A 85 -9.06 -1.15 -10.18
N GLY A 86 -9.29 -1.44 -11.46
CA GLY A 86 -9.11 -0.48 -12.56
C GLY A 86 -10.14 0.65 -12.61
N GLU A 87 -11.20 0.57 -11.82
CA GLU A 87 -12.28 1.57 -11.73
C GLU A 87 -12.11 2.51 -10.52
N LEU A 88 -11.12 2.24 -9.65
CA LEU A 88 -10.92 3.01 -8.42
C LEU A 88 -10.37 4.40 -8.71
N ASP A 89 -10.82 5.39 -7.91
CA ASP A 89 -10.15 6.67 -7.81
C ASP A 89 -8.75 6.48 -7.22
N LEU A 90 -7.76 7.12 -7.85
CA LEU A 90 -6.35 7.04 -7.45
C LEU A 90 -6.00 7.98 -6.28
N THR A 91 -6.85 8.94 -5.95
CA THR A 91 -6.60 9.92 -4.87
C THR A 91 -6.22 9.27 -3.53
N PRO A 92 -6.85 8.17 -3.06
CA PRO A 92 -6.44 7.53 -1.83
C PRO A 92 -5.02 6.94 -1.86
N PHE A 93 -4.48 6.59 -3.03
CA PHE A 93 -3.24 5.83 -3.19
C PHE A 93 -1.97 6.70 -3.30
N ILE A 94 -2.11 8.03 -3.26
CA ILE A 94 -0.98 8.96 -3.36
C ILE A 94 -1.16 10.17 -2.44
N GLY A 95 -0.09 10.55 -1.72
CA GLY A 95 0.01 11.79 -0.93
C GLY A 95 0.35 11.57 0.54
N PRO A 96 0.09 12.56 1.43
CA PRO A 96 0.49 12.52 2.83
C PRO A 96 0.00 11.27 3.55
N CYS A 97 0.90 10.65 4.32
CA CYS A 97 0.70 9.37 4.98
C CYS A 97 1.37 9.38 6.36
N ARG A 98 0.85 8.61 7.31
CA ARG A 98 1.50 8.31 8.59
C ARG A 98 1.79 6.83 8.71
N VAL A 99 3.03 6.48 9.05
CA VAL A 99 3.42 5.13 9.47
C VAL A 99 3.31 5.05 10.98
N ILE A 100 2.63 4.03 11.50
CA ILE A 100 2.44 3.76 12.93
C ILE A 100 2.97 2.36 13.23
N HIS A 101 3.80 2.24 14.27
CA HIS A 101 4.33 0.96 14.69
C HIS A 101 3.47 0.32 15.78
N ALA A 102 2.82 -0.80 15.46
CA ALA A 102 2.01 -1.62 16.35
C ALA A 102 2.68 -2.99 16.60
N LEU A 103 3.98 -2.96 16.93
CA LEU A 103 4.79 -4.17 17.07
C LEU A 103 4.42 -4.96 18.33
N GLY A 104 4.25 -6.28 18.20
CA GLY A 104 3.98 -7.17 19.33
C GLY A 104 2.61 -6.99 19.96
N CYS A 105 1.64 -6.42 19.25
CA CYS A 105 0.28 -6.17 19.75
C CYS A 105 -0.61 -7.44 19.80
N GLY A 106 -0.04 -8.61 19.53
CA GLY A 106 -0.79 -9.87 19.48
C GLY A 106 -1.54 -10.05 18.17
N PRO A 107 -2.54 -10.95 18.12
CA PRO A 107 -3.19 -11.33 16.85
C PRO A 107 -4.08 -10.22 16.27
N LEU A 108 -4.50 -9.24 17.08
CA LEU A 108 -5.35 -8.13 16.64
C LEU A 108 -4.79 -6.79 17.12
N VAL A 109 -4.53 -5.89 16.19
CA VAL A 109 -4.20 -4.50 16.47
C VAL A 109 -5.49 -3.75 16.81
N ARG A 110 -5.58 -3.30 18.07
CA ARG A 110 -6.74 -2.58 18.61
C ARG A 110 -6.46 -1.07 18.67
N PRO A 111 -7.48 -0.22 18.83
CA PRO A 111 -7.34 1.24 18.91
C PRO A 111 -6.27 1.71 19.91
N GLU A 112 -6.18 1.08 21.09
CA GLU A 112 -5.19 1.43 22.10
C GLU A 112 -3.74 1.23 21.65
N HIS A 113 -3.49 0.32 20.74
CA HIS A 113 -2.15 0.08 20.19
C HIS A 113 -1.66 1.21 19.27
N LEU A 114 -2.57 2.00 18.70
CA LEU A 114 -2.27 3.14 17.84
C LEU A 114 -2.36 4.49 18.57
N ALA A 115 -2.85 4.51 19.82
CA ALA A 115 -3.20 5.73 20.53
C ALA A 115 -2.01 6.71 20.70
N HIS A 116 -0.76 6.20 20.74
CA HIS A 116 0.45 7.02 20.86
C HIS A 116 0.71 7.91 19.62
N ALA A 117 0.22 7.51 18.46
CA ALA A 117 0.45 8.17 17.17
C ALA A 117 -0.82 8.79 16.56
N LEU A 118 -1.98 8.58 17.20
CA LEU A 118 -3.25 9.17 16.76
C LEU A 118 -3.53 10.47 17.52
N PRO A 119 -4.28 11.41 16.92
CA PRO A 119 -4.76 12.58 17.64
C PRO A 119 -5.64 12.13 18.84
N PRO A 120 -5.58 12.83 19.98
CA PRO A 120 -6.47 12.55 21.10
C PRO A 120 -7.92 12.68 20.62
N ALA A 121 -8.82 11.93 21.26
CA ALA A 121 -10.26 12.03 20.98
C ALA A 121 -10.67 13.52 20.95
N PRO A 122 -11.41 13.96 19.94
CA PRO A 122 -11.74 15.35 19.79
C PRO A 122 -12.50 15.82 21.04
N ASP A 123 -11.84 16.61 21.89
CA ASP A 123 -12.53 17.41 22.89
C ASP A 123 -13.37 18.42 22.08
N ARG A 124 -14.67 18.18 22.04
CA ARG A 124 -15.63 19.04 21.32
C ARG A 124 -15.59 20.49 21.77
N THR A 125 -14.76 20.85 22.76
CA THR A 125 -14.67 22.18 23.37
C THR A 125 -13.33 22.89 23.12
N ARG A 126 -12.31 22.24 22.54
CA ARG A 126 -10.99 22.85 22.33
C ARG A 126 -10.57 22.86 20.87
N HIS A 127 -10.60 24.05 20.29
CA HIS A 127 -9.78 24.42 19.13
C HIS A 127 -8.31 24.55 19.60
N SER A 128 -7.62 23.42 19.81
CA SER A 128 -6.23 23.45 20.24
C SER A 128 -5.32 23.74 19.04
N HIS A 129 -4.73 24.91 19.04
CA HIS A 129 -3.64 25.31 18.14
C HIS A 129 -2.43 24.37 18.37
N GLY A 130 -2.01 23.63 17.35
CA GLY A 130 -0.73 22.89 17.37
C GLY A 130 -0.80 21.40 17.05
N TRP A 131 -1.94 20.81 16.76
CA TRP A 131 -2.02 19.44 16.25
C TRP A 131 -2.02 19.43 14.73
N HIS A 132 -1.06 18.69 14.15
CA HIS A 132 -1.16 18.34 12.75
C HIS A 132 -2.30 17.33 12.60
N PRO A 133 -3.25 17.57 11.70
CA PRO A 133 -4.32 16.60 11.44
C PRO A 133 -3.70 15.26 11.01
N LEU A 134 -4.35 14.15 11.37
CA LEU A 134 -3.93 12.84 10.87
C LEU A 134 -3.95 12.86 9.35
N PRO A 135 -2.85 12.47 8.68
CA PRO A 135 -2.89 12.33 7.22
C PRO A 135 -3.96 11.34 6.78
N PRO A 136 -4.55 11.53 5.59
CA PRO A 136 -5.65 10.67 5.12
C PRO A 136 -5.22 9.24 4.73
N ARG A 137 -3.96 8.87 4.96
CA ARG A 137 -3.41 7.53 4.77
C ARG A 137 -2.66 7.13 6.01
N VAL A 138 -2.88 5.89 6.45
CA VAL A 138 -2.20 5.32 7.62
C VAL A 138 -1.67 3.94 7.25
N LEU A 139 -0.38 3.72 7.46
CA LEU A 139 0.25 2.41 7.33
C LEU A 139 0.58 1.90 8.72
N VAL A 140 0.10 0.71 9.06
CA VAL A 140 0.30 0.07 10.36
C VAL A 140 1.32 -1.04 10.21
N ARG A 141 2.51 -0.85 10.79
CA ARG A 141 3.54 -1.86 10.85
C ARG A 141 3.29 -2.78 12.03
N VAL A 142 3.06 -4.07 11.76
CA VAL A 142 2.74 -5.09 12.78
C VAL A 142 3.88 -6.08 13.02
N TYR A 143 4.76 -6.28 12.03
CA TYR A 143 5.92 -7.16 12.15
C TYR A 143 7.19 -6.41 12.54
N ALA A 144 7.96 -6.99 13.47
CA ALA A 144 9.35 -6.57 13.68
C ALA A 144 10.19 -6.87 12.43
N ARG A 145 9.87 -7.98 11.75
CA ARG A 145 10.41 -8.38 10.45
C ARG A 145 9.33 -9.14 9.68
N MET A 146 8.95 -8.61 8.51
CA MET A 146 7.93 -9.19 7.64
C MET A 146 8.36 -10.58 7.13
N PRO A 147 7.50 -11.61 7.20
CA PRO A 147 7.76 -12.92 6.60
C PRO A 147 7.81 -12.82 5.07
N GLN A 148 8.95 -13.23 4.46
CA GLN A 148 9.14 -13.15 3.00
C GLN A 148 9.31 -14.52 2.31
N THR A 149 9.35 -15.61 3.08
CA THR A 149 9.64 -16.97 2.55
C THR A 149 8.52 -17.97 2.77
N ALA A 150 7.58 -17.66 3.64
CA ALA A 150 6.42 -18.50 3.93
C ALA A 150 5.23 -17.63 4.35
N PHE A 151 4.03 -18.07 4.02
CA PHE A 151 2.81 -17.44 4.51
C PHE A 151 2.68 -17.66 6.03
N ASP A 152 2.41 -16.58 6.76
CA ASP A 152 2.16 -16.65 8.19
C ASP A 152 0.67 -16.90 8.44
N THR A 153 0.32 -18.11 8.86
CA THR A 153 -1.06 -18.48 9.17
C THR A 153 -1.59 -17.84 10.46
N ALA A 154 -0.70 -17.29 11.29
CA ALA A 154 -1.01 -16.57 12.53
C ALA A 154 -0.80 -15.06 12.37
N LEU A 155 -0.92 -14.56 11.16
CA LEU A 155 -0.70 -13.15 10.82
C LEU A 155 -1.43 -12.20 11.79
N PRO A 156 -0.77 -11.10 12.21
CA PRO A 156 -1.45 -10.04 12.96
C PRO A 156 -2.43 -9.30 12.05
N ALA A 157 -3.68 -9.18 12.47
CA ALA A 157 -4.75 -8.50 11.75
C ALA A 157 -5.12 -7.18 12.44
N LEU A 158 -5.91 -6.34 11.77
CA LEU A 158 -6.49 -5.14 12.36
C LEU A 158 -7.86 -5.47 12.96
N ALA A 159 -8.14 -5.03 14.17
CA ALA A 159 -9.48 -5.15 14.71
C ALA A 159 -10.47 -4.24 13.95
N PRO A 160 -11.72 -4.65 13.71
CA PRO A 160 -12.72 -3.83 13.03
C PRO A 160 -12.90 -2.45 13.69
N GLU A 161 -12.85 -2.38 15.01
CA GLU A 161 -12.92 -1.13 15.77
C GLU A 161 -11.73 -0.20 15.54
N THR A 162 -10.57 -0.74 15.12
CA THR A 162 -9.41 0.07 14.71
C THR A 162 -9.65 0.69 13.35
N VAL A 163 -10.18 -0.06 12.41
CA VAL A 163 -10.57 0.44 11.09
C VAL A 163 -11.68 1.50 11.22
N GLU A 164 -12.67 1.25 12.09
CA GLU A 164 -13.75 2.21 12.41
C GLU A 164 -13.18 3.53 12.93
N LEU A 165 -12.30 3.48 13.93
CA LEU A 165 -11.65 4.68 14.49
C LEU A 165 -10.88 5.46 13.42
N LEU A 166 -10.11 4.79 12.55
CA LEU A 166 -9.37 5.45 11.48
C LEU A 166 -10.32 6.13 10.47
N ALA A 167 -11.44 5.48 10.14
CA ALA A 167 -12.47 6.06 9.30
C ALA A 167 -13.10 7.33 9.93
N GLU A 168 -13.43 7.29 11.22
CA GLU A 168 -13.95 8.44 11.98
C GLU A 168 -12.96 9.61 12.04
N LEU A 169 -11.66 9.33 12.01
CA LEU A 169 -10.59 10.32 11.96
C LEU A 169 -10.33 10.86 10.53
N GLY A 170 -11.10 10.42 9.52
CA GLY A 170 -11.01 10.92 8.15
C GLY A 170 -9.95 10.22 7.29
N VAL A 171 -9.47 9.05 7.71
CA VAL A 171 -8.56 8.23 6.89
C VAL A 171 -9.31 7.72 5.66
N LEU A 172 -8.65 7.72 4.51
CA LEU A 172 -9.15 7.23 3.22
C LEU A 172 -8.53 5.89 2.83
N LEU A 173 -7.31 5.61 3.34
CA LEU A 173 -6.57 4.40 3.04
C LEU A 173 -5.85 3.90 4.28
N VAL A 174 -6.00 2.60 4.55
CA VAL A 174 -5.27 1.86 5.59
C VAL A 174 -4.35 0.86 4.89
N GLY A 175 -3.09 0.77 5.33
CA GLY A 175 -2.14 -0.23 4.84
C GLY A 175 -1.50 -1.00 5.98
N THR A 176 -0.99 -2.21 5.69
CA THR A 176 -0.27 -3.04 6.66
C THR A 176 0.82 -3.88 5.98
N ASP A 177 1.82 -4.27 6.76
CA ASP A 177 2.81 -5.27 6.36
C ASP A 177 2.33 -6.71 6.61
N SER A 178 1.10 -6.90 7.10
CA SER A 178 0.44 -8.20 7.15
C SER A 178 -0.12 -8.62 5.79
N ALA A 179 -0.24 -9.93 5.58
CA ALA A 179 -0.81 -10.49 4.35
C ALA A 179 -2.35 -10.39 4.28
N SER A 180 -3.00 -9.98 5.36
CA SER A 180 -4.42 -9.60 5.41
C SER A 180 -4.69 -8.69 6.61
N ILE A 181 -5.67 -7.79 6.47
CA ILE A 181 -6.21 -7.01 7.60
C ILE A 181 -7.19 -7.82 8.46
N ASP A 182 -7.67 -8.97 7.99
CA ASP A 182 -8.44 -9.94 8.78
C ASP A 182 -7.60 -11.18 9.11
N PRO A 183 -7.92 -11.95 10.17
CA PRO A 183 -7.27 -13.23 10.44
C PRO A 183 -7.37 -14.19 9.23
N ALA A 184 -6.32 -15.00 9.01
CA ALA A 184 -6.21 -15.88 7.84
C ALA A 184 -7.36 -16.90 7.71
N ASP A 185 -7.99 -17.28 8.80
CA ASP A 185 -9.13 -18.22 8.84
C ASP A 185 -10.50 -17.52 8.92
N SER A 186 -10.54 -16.19 8.86
CA SER A 186 -11.78 -15.41 8.95
C SER A 186 -12.64 -15.60 7.71
N GLN A 187 -13.86 -16.10 7.90
CA GLN A 187 -14.88 -16.18 6.84
C GLN A 187 -15.70 -14.88 6.70
N PRO A 188 -16.08 -14.19 7.81
CA PRO A 188 -16.90 -12.98 7.72
C PRO A 188 -16.12 -11.72 7.32
N LEU A 189 -14.78 -11.75 7.33
CA LEU A 189 -13.89 -10.65 6.99
C LEU A 189 -14.32 -9.30 7.63
N PRO A 190 -14.44 -9.21 8.97
CA PRO A 190 -15.08 -8.07 9.61
C PRO A 190 -14.34 -6.74 9.37
N SER A 191 -13.02 -6.75 9.23
CA SER A 191 -12.24 -5.54 8.95
C SER A 191 -12.38 -5.10 7.50
N HIS A 192 -12.39 -6.03 6.52
CA HIS A 192 -12.74 -5.72 5.13
C HIS A 192 -14.19 -5.20 5.00
N GLN A 193 -15.14 -5.79 5.76
CA GLN A 193 -16.51 -5.26 5.76
C GLN A 193 -16.60 -3.86 6.38
N THR A 194 -15.69 -3.51 7.31
CA THR A 194 -15.59 -2.14 7.83
C THR A 194 -14.98 -1.20 6.78
N ILE A 195 -13.91 -1.61 6.08
CA ILE A 195 -13.36 -0.89 4.91
C ILE A 195 -14.49 -0.58 3.91
N ARG A 196 -15.29 -1.60 3.57
CA ARG A 196 -16.44 -1.45 2.65
C ARG A 196 -17.46 -0.44 3.13
N ARG A 197 -17.91 -0.53 4.39
CA ARG A 197 -18.93 0.38 4.97
C ARG A 197 -18.53 1.83 4.92
N HIS A 198 -17.23 2.11 5.13
CA HIS A 198 -16.70 3.47 5.17
C HIS A 198 -16.09 3.94 3.84
N GLY A 199 -16.07 3.08 2.82
CA GLY A 199 -15.50 3.42 1.51
C GLY A 199 -13.99 3.64 1.51
N LEU A 200 -13.27 3.06 2.50
CA LEU A 200 -11.82 3.15 2.57
C LEU A 200 -11.16 2.30 1.48
N ARG A 201 -9.85 2.46 1.35
CA ARG A 201 -8.98 1.58 0.55
C ARG A 201 -8.03 0.85 1.47
N VAL A 202 -7.54 -0.31 1.02
CA VAL A 202 -6.61 -1.13 1.79
C VAL A 202 -5.40 -1.50 0.96
N LEU A 203 -4.23 -1.52 1.62
CA LEU A 203 -2.98 -2.05 1.11
C LEU A 203 -2.50 -3.15 2.05
N GLU A 204 -2.03 -4.26 1.49
CA GLU A 204 -1.55 -5.41 2.25
C GLU A 204 -0.17 -5.86 1.77
N ASN A 205 0.52 -6.65 2.56
CA ASN A 205 1.87 -7.16 2.25
C ASN A 205 2.92 -6.07 2.01
N LEU A 206 2.83 -4.92 2.66
CA LEU A 206 3.84 -3.86 2.55
C LEU A 206 5.13 -4.28 3.26
N LEU A 207 6.30 -3.90 2.74
CA LEU A 207 7.60 -4.11 3.39
C LEU A 207 7.96 -2.90 4.25
N LEU A 208 7.57 -2.92 5.53
CA LEU A 208 7.77 -1.78 6.45
C LEU A 208 8.95 -1.95 7.42
N ASP A 209 9.77 -2.98 7.28
CA ASP A 209 10.85 -3.35 8.22
C ASP A 209 11.78 -2.20 8.62
N ASN A 210 12.14 -1.35 7.68
CA ASN A 210 13.09 -0.25 7.88
C ASN A 210 12.45 1.14 7.78
N VAL A 211 11.12 1.20 7.67
CA VAL A 211 10.40 2.47 7.60
C VAL A 211 10.20 3.00 9.02
N PRO A 212 10.68 4.22 9.35
CA PRO A 212 10.47 4.81 10.66
C PRO A 212 9.01 5.18 10.87
N GLU A 213 8.60 5.22 12.13
CA GLU A 213 7.31 5.81 12.50
C GLU A 213 7.31 7.32 12.21
N GLY A 214 6.19 7.83 11.72
CA GLY A 214 6.01 9.27 11.45
C GLY A 214 5.35 9.56 10.11
N ASP A 215 5.35 10.85 9.76
CA ASP A 215 4.70 11.35 8.55
C ASP A 215 5.65 11.25 7.34
N CYS A 216 5.10 10.83 6.21
CA CYS A 216 5.77 10.66 4.93
C CYS A 216 4.80 10.94 3.78
N GLU A 217 5.23 10.68 2.56
CA GLU A 217 4.37 10.63 1.38
C GLU A 217 4.29 9.19 0.88
N LEU A 218 3.07 8.71 0.61
CA LEU A 218 2.80 7.40 0.01
C LEU A 218 2.60 7.56 -1.50
N ILE A 219 3.18 6.64 -2.26
CA ILE A 219 2.89 6.41 -3.68
C ILE A 219 2.69 4.89 -3.83
N ALA A 220 1.46 4.44 -4.04
CA ALA A 220 1.09 3.02 -4.12
C ALA A 220 -0.04 2.84 -5.17
N LEU A 221 0.25 3.22 -6.41
CA LEU A 221 -0.76 3.28 -7.48
C LEU A 221 -1.02 1.88 -8.06
N PRO A 222 -2.26 1.36 -8.00
CA PRO A 222 -2.62 0.09 -8.59
C PRO A 222 -2.63 0.14 -10.11
N LEU A 223 -2.40 -1.00 -10.76
CA LEU A 223 -2.57 -1.15 -12.20
C LEU A 223 -4.06 -1.01 -12.58
N LYS A 224 -4.32 -0.46 -13.75
CA LYS A 224 -5.69 -0.28 -14.26
C LYS A 224 -6.25 -1.58 -14.85
N LEU A 225 -6.43 -2.60 -14.01
CA LEU A 225 -7.01 -3.89 -14.37
C LEU A 225 -8.53 -3.84 -14.22
N MET A 226 -9.27 -3.76 -15.33
CA MET A 226 -10.69 -3.39 -15.37
C MET A 226 -11.65 -4.45 -14.81
N SER A 227 -11.16 -5.67 -14.53
CA SER A 227 -11.98 -6.78 -14.00
C SER A 227 -11.33 -7.53 -12.86
N ALA A 228 -10.20 -7.02 -12.32
CA ALA A 228 -9.49 -7.67 -11.23
C ALA A 228 -9.98 -7.15 -9.86
N ASP A 229 -9.92 -8.03 -8.89
CA ASP A 229 -10.29 -7.81 -7.49
C ASP A 229 -9.18 -7.18 -6.66
N ALA A 230 -7.95 -7.14 -7.19
CA ALA A 230 -6.80 -6.49 -6.58
C ALA A 230 -5.74 -6.13 -7.65
N SER A 231 -4.66 -5.49 -7.22
CA SER A 231 -3.49 -5.22 -8.06
C SER A 231 -2.24 -5.05 -7.21
N PRO A 232 -1.09 -5.61 -7.63
CA PRO A 232 0.20 -5.16 -7.12
C PRO A 232 0.36 -3.64 -7.27
N VAL A 233 1.10 -3.02 -6.33
CA VAL A 233 1.39 -1.58 -6.28
C VAL A 233 2.89 -1.33 -6.18
#